data_9f56b1d4e5bbb2f4bf63044ccb03c07a
#
_entry.id   9f56b1d4e5bbb2f4bf63044ccb03c07a
#
_cell.length_a   1.000
_cell.length_b   1.000
_cell.length_c   1.000
_cell.angle_alpha   90.00
_cell.angle_beta   90.00
_cell.angle_gamma   90.00
#
_symmetry.space_group_name_H-M   'P 1'
#
loop_
_entity.id
_entity.type
_entity.pdbx_description
1 polymer ?
#
loop_
_entity_poly.entity_id
_entity_poly.type
_entity_poly.pdbx_seq_one_letter_code
_entity_poly.pdbx_strand_id
1 'polypeptide(L)'
;MHWVDPDSLPETRGTLARFLLNPKADVDGLLFDDGTEVHTPPHLSAQLLQALRPGASLGVRGLKPRGADVLVALAVDPDGADRIVDEGPHAGPPKPKPKPPGKPKPAQDAVRHAGTIARLLHGPHGQVHGALLEDGLIVRFPPHAVPEQAHWLAAGKPLAAQGERLESAHGQVLHAQALGASDATLQPLAAKPKPPKPHHKPLHGHAHDAAPKDGPKPKPKPKPKPH
;
A
#
# COMPACT_ATOMS: atom_id res chain seq x y z
N MET A 1 -7.52 17.60 -8.51
CA MET A 1 -6.40 16.98 -7.78
C MET A 1 -5.41 18.10 -7.52
N HIS A 2 -5.12 18.44 -6.27
CA HIS A 2 -4.11 19.46 -5.98
C HIS A 2 -2.75 18.81 -6.15
N TRP A 3 -2.04 19.19 -7.20
CA TRP A 3 -0.68 18.78 -7.41
C TRP A 3 0.23 19.57 -6.45
N VAL A 4 1.05 18.87 -5.69
CA VAL A 4 2.03 19.51 -4.81
C VAL A 4 3.31 19.68 -5.60
N ASP A 5 3.79 20.92 -5.71
CA ASP A 5 5.07 21.21 -6.34
C ASP A 5 6.20 20.61 -5.48
N PRO A 6 6.99 19.66 -6.02
CA PRO A 6 8.10 19.06 -5.30
C PRO A 6 9.14 20.08 -4.82
N ASP A 7 9.32 21.20 -5.53
CA ASP A 7 10.30 22.20 -5.15
C ASP A 7 9.89 23.00 -3.89
N SER A 8 8.60 22.97 -3.54
CA SER A 8 8.10 23.53 -2.29
C SER A 8 8.37 22.66 -1.06
N LEU A 9 8.81 21.40 -1.25
CA LEU A 9 9.02 20.45 -0.20
C LEU A 9 10.46 20.44 0.32
N PRO A 10 10.68 20.12 1.61
CA PRO A 10 12.03 19.97 2.15
C PRO A 10 12.78 18.85 1.42
N GLU A 11 14.04 19.11 1.16
CA GLU A 11 14.96 18.12 0.58
C GLU A 11 15.75 17.43 1.68
N THR A 12 15.86 16.12 1.59
CA THR A 12 16.76 15.28 2.39
C THR A 12 17.74 14.60 1.45
N ARG A 13 19.03 14.80 1.66
CA ARG A 13 20.10 14.19 0.85
C ARG A 13 20.74 13.02 1.60
N GLY A 14 21.17 12.01 0.85
CA GLY A 14 21.87 10.85 1.41
C GLY A 14 22.47 9.98 0.33
N THR A 15 23.16 8.94 0.76
CA THR A 15 23.70 7.89 -0.10
C THR A 15 22.82 6.65 -0.01
N LEU A 16 22.47 6.08 -1.14
CA LEU A 16 21.65 4.86 -1.19
C LEU A 16 22.44 3.65 -0.68
N ALA A 17 22.11 3.13 0.50
CA ALA A 17 22.66 1.88 0.99
C ALA A 17 22.04 0.68 0.25
N ARG A 18 20.71 0.69 0.09
CA ARG A 18 19.99 -0.40 -0.57
C ARG A 18 18.57 -0.02 -0.97
N PHE A 19 18.02 -0.81 -1.89
CA PHE A 19 16.59 -0.78 -2.21
C PHE A 19 15.77 -1.58 -1.18
N LEU A 20 14.56 -1.09 -0.89
CA LEU A 20 13.55 -1.83 -0.13
C LEU A 20 12.52 -2.37 -1.11
N LEU A 21 12.18 -3.64 -0.96
CA LEU A 21 11.32 -4.37 -1.90
C LEU A 21 9.96 -4.67 -1.27
N ASN A 22 8.90 -4.53 -2.07
CA ASN A 22 7.56 -4.97 -1.72
C ASN A 22 7.40 -6.50 -1.88
N PRO A 23 6.25 -7.11 -1.49
CA PRO A 23 6.02 -8.53 -1.67
C PRO A 23 6.06 -9.07 -3.12
N LYS A 24 6.12 -8.19 -4.12
CA LYS A 24 6.25 -8.55 -5.55
C LYS A 24 7.66 -8.35 -6.09
N ALA A 25 8.61 -8.03 -5.21
CA ALA A 25 9.97 -7.64 -5.54
C ALA A 25 10.11 -6.33 -6.35
N ASP A 26 9.07 -5.47 -6.40
CA ASP A 26 9.22 -4.11 -6.89
C ASP A 26 9.85 -3.24 -5.79
N VAL A 27 10.63 -2.22 -6.18
CA VAL A 27 11.13 -1.22 -5.24
C VAL A 27 9.97 -0.35 -4.75
N ASP A 28 9.76 -0.33 -3.42
CA ASP A 28 8.78 0.52 -2.75
C ASP A 28 9.43 1.42 -1.68
N GLY A 29 10.76 1.44 -1.63
CA GLY A 29 11.50 2.32 -0.75
C GLY A 29 13.01 2.27 -0.97
N LEU A 30 13.67 3.23 -0.34
CA LEU A 30 15.12 3.37 -0.33
C LEU A 30 15.59 3.42 1.13
N LEU A 31 16.75 2.87 1.40
CA LEU A 31 17.43 3.00 2.68
C LEU A 31 18.74 3.71 2.46
N PHE A 32 19.00 4.81 3.18
CA PHE A 32 20.24 5.54 3.15
C PHE A 32 21.26 4.95 4.13
N ASP A 33 22.53 5.28 3.93
CA ASP A 33 23.64 4.84 4.80
C ASP A 33 23.48 5.34 6.24
N ASP A 34 22.89 6.53 6.42
CA ASP A 34 22.59 7.11 7.74
C ASP A 34 21.39 6.46 8.44
N GLY A 35 20.75 5.50 7.77
CA GLY A 35 19.56 4.82 8.25
C GLY A 35 18.24 5.51 7.92
N THR A 36 18.24 6.63 7.18
CA THR A 36 17.00 7.25 6.73
C THR A 36 16.21 6.30 5.82
N GLU A 37 14.98 6.01 6.22
CA GLU A 37 14.03 5.20 5.43
C GLU A 37 13.18 6.11 4.56
N VAL A 38 13.18 5.83 3.26
CA VAL A 38 12.38 6.55 2.28
C VAL A 38 11.34 5.61 1.68
N HIS A 39 10.07 5.97 1.77
CA HIS A 39 9.00 5.26 1.07
C HIS A 39 8.76 5.87 -0.30
N THR A 40 8.73 5.04 -1.33
CA THR A 40 8.45 5.42 -2.72
C THR A 40 7.29 4.59 -3.27
N PRO A 41 6.43 5.16 -4.13
CA PRO A 41 5.38 4.37 -4.76
C PRO A 41 5.96 3.27 -5.67
N PRO A 42 5.39 2.05 -5.65
CA PRO A 42 5.93 0.92 -6.44
C PRO A 42 5.93 1.14 -7.96
N HIS A 43 5.09 2.04 -8.48
CA HIS A 43 5.08 2.34 -9.91
C HIS A 43 6.34 3.07 -10.39
N LEU A 44 7.10 3.68 -9.48
CA LEU A 44 8.40 4.30 -9.78
C LEU A 44 9.56 3.29 -9.80
N SER A 45 9.32 2.04 -9.42
CA SER A 45 10.36 1.01 -9.27
C SER A 45 11.29 0.92 -10.48
N ALA A 46 10.73 0.88 -11.71
CA ALA A 46 11.54 0.78 -12.92
C ALA A 46 12.45 1.99 -13.13
N GLN A 47 11.94 3.21 -12.89
CA GLN A 47 12.71 4.46 -13.03
C GLN A 47 13.81 4.54 -11.97
N LEU A 48 13.49 4.19 -10.71
CA LEU A 48 14.47 4.15 -9.63
C LEU A 48 15.59 3.16 -9.91
N LEU A 49 15.27 1.96 -10.40
CA LEU A 49 16.27 0.95 -10.75
C LEU A 49 17.11 1.32 -11.98
N GLN A 50 16.59 2.14 -12.87
CA GLN A 50 17.33 2.66 -14.02
C GLN A 50 18.33 3.74 -13.60
N ALA A 51 17.91 4.66 -12.72
CA ALA A 51 18.67 5.84 -12.34
C ALA A 51 19.65 5.61 -11.17
N LEU A 52 19.35 4.68 -10.26
CA LEU A 52 20.07 4.52 -9.01
C LEU A 52 20.76 3.17 -8.89
N ARG A 53 21.85 3.17 -8.12
CA ARG A 53 22.56 1.95 -7.66
C ARG A 53 22.96 2.15 -6.20
N PRO A 54 23.13 1.10 -5.38
CA PRO A 54 23.74 1.23 -4.06
C PRO A 54 25.07 1.99 -4.16
N GLY A 55 25.30 2.93 -3.24
CA GLY A 55 26.42 3.87 -3.25
C GLY A 55 26.16 5.18 -4.01
N ALA A 56 25.03 5.32 -4.72
CA ALA A 56 24.70 6.57 -5.40
C ALA A 56 24.23 7.64 -4.40
N SER A 57 24.68 8.88 -4.59
CA SER A 57 24.16 10.04 -3.88
C SER A 57 22.88 10.55 -4.54
N LEU A 58 21.92 10.97 -3.73
CA LEU A 58 20.65 11.49 -4.21
C LEU A 58 20.00 12.45 -3.19
N GLY A 59 19.15 13.31 -3.69
CA GLY A 59 18.19 14.08 -2.90
C GLY A 59 16.80 13.45 -2.97
N VAL A 60 16.04 13.59 -1.91
CA VAL A 60 14.62 13.19 -1.86
C VAL A 60 13.81 14.35 -1.34
N ARG A 61 12.78 14.74 -2.08
CA ARG A 61 11.81 15.74 -1.67
C ARG A 61 10.53 15.06 -1.23
N GLY A 62 10.12 15.33 -0.01
CA GLY A 62 9.00 14.63 0.57
C GLY A 62 8.63 15.10 1.96
N LEU A 63 7.74 14.37 2.60
CA LEU A 63 7.20 14.69 3.92
C LEU A 63 7.38 13.52 4.88
N LYS A 64 7.66 13.85 6.15
CA LYS A 64 7.64 12.88 7.25
C LYS A 64 6.25 12.85 7.89
N PRO A 65 5.56 11.70 7.95
CA PRO A 65 4.33 11.55 8.71
C PRO A 65 4.58 11.81 10.20
N ARG A 66 3.56 12.30 10.91
CA ARG A 66 3.67 12.46 12.36
C ARG A 66 3.86 11.11 13.05
N GLY A 67 4.86 11.03 13.92
CA GLY A 67 5.11 9.83 14.75
C GLY A 67 5.77 8.67 14.01
N ALA A 68 6.29 8.90 12.81
CA ALA A 68 7.05 7.91 12.07
C ALA A 68 8.36 8.48 11.56
N ASP A 69 9.42 7.67 11.62
CA ASP A 69 10.73 8.05 11.10
C ASP A 69 10.91 7.48 9.68
N VAL A 70 9.99 7.83 8.80
CA VAL A 70 10.02 7.49 7.38
C VAL A 70 9.74 8.74 6.57
N LEU A 71 10.49 8.94 5.49
CA LEU A 71 10.28 10.02 4.52
C LEU A 71 9.41 9.48 3.37
N VAL A 72 8.25 10.08 3.13
CA VAL A 72 7.41 9.75 1.97
C VAL A 72 7.83 10.63 0.82
N ALA A 73 8.43 10.04 -0.21
CA ALA A 73 8.97 10.75 -1.36
C ALA A 73 7.85 11.18 -2.32
N LEU A 74 7.92 12.43 -2.78
CA LEU A 74 7.19 12.95 -3.93
C LEU A 74 8.12 13.11 -5.15
N ALA A 75 9.39 13.39 -4.90
CA ALA A 75 10.39 13.39 -5.95
C ALA A 75 11.71 12.84 -5.43
N VAL A 76 12.46 12.23 -6.33
CA VAL A 76 13.80 11.72 -6.10
C VAL A 76 14.73 12.39 -7.13
N ASP A 77 15.79 12.99 -6.65
CA ASP A 77 16.80 13.72 -7.43
C ASP A 77 18.13 12.93 -7.41
N PRO A 78 18.36 11.97 -8.33
CA PRO A 78 19.64 11.27 -8.41
C PRO A 78 20.74 12.21 -8.88
N ASP A 79 21.94 12.12 -8.30
CA ASP A 79 23.09 12.88 -8.80
C ASP A 79 23.49 12.32 -10.20
N GLY A 80 23.44 13.19 -11.21
CA GLY A 80 23.83 12.83 -12.59
C GLY A 80 22.73 12.17 -13.43
N ALA A 81 21.48 12.15 -12.97
CA ALA A 81 20.34 11.68 -13.75
C ALA A 81 19.13 12.62 -13.58
N ASP A 82 18.12 12.42 -14.41
CA ASP A 82 16.92 13.23 -14.37
C ASP A 82 16.11 12.98 -13.08
N ARG A 83 15.44 14.03 -12.59
CA ARG A 83 14.50 13.96 -11.47
C ARG A 83 13.38 12.98 -11.76
N ILE A 84 13.07 12.14 -10.78
CA ILE A 84 11.94 11.22 -10.79
C ILE A 84 10.84 11.80 -9.90
N VAL A 85 9.69 12.11 -10.48
CA VAL A 85 8.54 12.70 -9.76
C VAL A 85 7.39 11.69 -9.69
N ASP A 86 6.73 11.61 -8.52
CA ASP A 86 5.49 10.86 -8.37
C ASP A 86 4.31 11.64 -8.95
N GLU A 87 4.06 11.46 -10.23
CA GLU A 87 2.88 11.99 -10.92
C GLU A 87 1.61 11.15 -10.68
N GLY A 88 1.70 10.17 -9.80
CA GLY A 88 0.68 9.17 -9.57
C GLY A 88 0.74 8.02 -10.59
N PRO A 89 -0.03 6.96 -10.36
CA PRO A 89 -0.09 5.85 -11.29
C PRO A 89 -0.65 6.35 -12.63
N HIS A 90 0.15 6.28 -13.69
CA HIS A 90 -0.33 6.58 -15.04
C HIS A 90 -1.62 5.80 -15.31
N ALA A 91 -2.63 6.48 -15.84
CA ALA A 91 -3.87 5.86 -16.29
C ALA A 91 -3.56 4.93 -17.48
N GLY A 92 -2.92 3.82 -17.19
CA GLY A 92 -2.82 2.72 -18.13
C GLY A 92 -4.22 2.17 -18.43
N PRO A 93 -4.39 1.38 -19.50
CA PRO A 93 -5.66 0.72 -19.77
C PRO A 93 -6.14 0.01 -18.51
N PRO A 94 -7.46 0.06 -18.20
CA PRO A 94 -7.99 -0.49 -16.96
C PRO A 94 -7.48 -1.92 -16.77
N LYS A 95 -6.69 -2.14 -15.73
CA LYS A 95 -6.20 -3.49 -15.42
C LYS A 95 -7.42 -4.40 -15.30
N PRO A 96 -7.42 -5.58 -15.94
CA PRO A 96 -8.51 -6.52 -15.80
C PRO A 96 -8.80 -6.70 -14.31
N LYS A 97 -10.10 -6.60 -13.95
CA LYS A 97 -10.54 -6.76 -12.55
C LYS A 97 -9.84 -7.98 -11.96
N PRO A 98 -9.23 -7.87 -10.76
CA PRO A 98 -8.57 -9.01 -10.14
C PRO A 98 -9.56 -10.18 -10.14
N LYS A 99 -9.14 -11.32 -10.68
CA LYS A 99 -9.93 -12.55 -10.54
C LYS A 99 -10.23 -12.73 -9.05
N PRO A 100 -11.46 -13.12 -8.68
CA PRO A 100 -11.76 -13.40 -7.29
C PRO A 100 -10.66 -14.32 -6.74
N PRO A 101 -10.18 -14.07 -5.50
CA PRO A 101 -9.11 -14.86 -4.92
C PRO A 101 -9.51 -16.34 -5.04
N GLY A 102 -8.77 -17.07 -5.86
CA GLY A 102 -8.88 -18.52 -5.92
C GLY A 102 -8.74 -19.05 -4.49
N LYS A 103 -9.33 -20.21 -4.20
CA LYS A 103 -9.10 -20.91 -2.92
C LYS A 103 -7.59 -20.84 -2.64
N PRO A 104 -7.17 -20.57 -1.38
CA PRO A 104 -5.76 -20.56 -1.05
C PRO A 104 -5.11 -21.80 -1.63
N LYS A 105 -4.14 -21.62 -2.55
CA LYS A 105 -3.32 -22.74 -2.99
C LYS A 105 -2.72 -23.33 -1.73
N PRO A 106 -2.74 -24.65 -1.54
CA PRO A 106 -1.98 -25.27 -0.47
C PRO A 106 -0.54 -24.74 -0.58
N ALA A 107 0.04 -24.34 0.53
CA ALA A 107 1.38 -23.77 0.64
C ALA A 107 2.42 -24.82 0.24
N GLN A 108 2.54 -25.09 -1.06
CA GLN A 108 3.49 -26.09 -1.57
C GLN A 108 4.92 -25.56 -1.65
N ASP A 109 5.12 -24.22 -1.51
CA ASP A 109 6.44 -23.59 -1.57
C ASP A 109 6.65 -22.56 -0.46
N ALA A 110 5.98 -22.69 0.69
CA ALA A 110 6.20 -21.80 1.82
C ALA A 110 7.57 -22.06 2.43
N VAL A 111 8.50 -21.14 2.21
CA VAL A 111 9.84 -21.16 2.80
C VAL A 111 9.77 -20.67 4.23
N ARG A 112 10.50 -21.33 5.14
CA ARG A 112 10.75 -20.83 6.49
C ARG A 112 12.10 -20.15 6.54
N HIS A 113 12.15 -19.04 7.25
CA HIS A 113 13.38 -18.32 7.48
C HIS A 113 13.37 -17.71 8.88
N ALA A 114 14.51 -17.80 9.57
CA ALA A 114 14.71 -17.20 10.88
C ALA A 114 16.00 -16.37 10.84
N GLY A 115 15.95 -15.20 11.47
CA GLY A 115 17.09 -14.28 11.54
C GLY A 115 16.89 -13.22 12.60
N THR A 116 17.86 -12.34 12.78
CA THR A 116 17.78 -11.20 13.68
C THR A 116 17.27 -9.98 12.93
N ILE A 117 16.36 -9.22 13.51
CA ILE A 117 15.85 -7.98 12.94
C ILE A 117 16.94 -6.90 13.02
N ALA A 118 17.48 -6.47 11.89
CA ALA A 118 18.36 -5.31 11.83
C ALA A 118 17.56 -4.01 12.04
N ARG A 119 16.36 -3.92 11.42
CA ARG A 119 15.44 -2.79 11.57
C ARG A 119 14.02 -3.14 11.17
N LEU A 120 13.07 -2.38 11.68
CA LEU A 120 11.69 -2.41 11.21
C LEU A 120 11.54 -1.51 9.98
N LEU A 121 10.61 -1.88 9.09
CA LEU A 121 10.28 -1.12 7.89
C LEU A 121 8.86 -0.55 8.01
N HIS A 122 8.71 0.72 7.60
CA HIS A 122 7.49 1.48 7.80
C HIS A 122 6.81 1.81 6.47
N GLY A 123 5.50 1.77 6.47
CA GLY A 123 4.68 2.25 5.36
C GLY A 123 4.49 3.77 5.38
N PRO A 124 3.80 4.30 4.35
CA PRO A 124 3.64 5.75 4.18
C PRO A 124 2.87 6.45 5.30
N HIS A 125 2.21 5.70 6.17
CA HIS A 125 1.52 6.24 7.35
C HIS A 125 2.24 5.93 8.66
N GLY A 126 3.48 5.43 8.61
CA GLY A 126 4.29 5.09 9.77
C GLY A 126 3.97 3.75 10.43
N GLN A 127 3.04 2.98 9.87
CA GLN A 127 2.77 1.64 10.38
C GLN A 127 3.90 0.67 9.99
N VAL A 128 4.28 -0.19 10.93
CA VAL A 128 5.24 -1.27 10.64
C VAL A 128 4.60 -2.27 9.68
N HIS A 129 5.24 -2.53 8.56
CA HIS A 129 4.76 -3.46 7.54
C HIS A 129 5.84 -4.41 7.04
N GLY A 130 6.97 -4.45 7.71
CA GLY A 130 8.08 -5.34 7.38
C GLY A 130 9.23 -5.21 8.35
N ALA A 131 10.21 -6.07 8.15
CA ALA A 131 11.50 -6.05 8.82
C ALA A 131 12.62 -6.34 7.82
N LEU A 132 13.74 -5.69 7.97
CA LEU A 132 15.01 -6.04 7.35
C LEU A 132 15.79 -6.88 8.34
N LEU A 133 16.22 -8.06 7.94
CA LEU A 133 17.06 -8.92 8.74
C LEU A 133 18.55 -8.61 8.52
N GLU A 134 19.40 -9.05 9.46
CA GLU A 134 20.86 -8.82 9.38
C GLU A 134 21.51 -9.51 8.18
N ASP A 135 20.94 -10.64 7.72
CA ASP A 135 21.37 -11.32 6.49
C ASP A 135 20.92 -10.64 5.19
N GLY A 136 20.17 -9.54 5.33
CA GLY A 136 19.71 -8.74 4.20
C GLY A 136 18.35 -9.15 3.63
N LEU A 137 17.72 -10.22 4.13
CA LEU A 137 16.37 -10.59 3.73
C LEU A 137 15.35 -9.56 4.22
N ILE A 138 14.44 -9.15 3.35
CA ILE A 138 13.29 -8.30 3.69
C ILE A 138 12.11 -9.21 3.97
N VAL A 139 11.54 -9.13 5.17
CA VAL A 139 10.28 -9.82 5.53
C VAL A 139 9.15 -8.79 5.48
N ARG A 140 8.16 -9.03 4.62
CA ARG A 140 6.97 -8.18 4.47
C ARG A 140 5.74 -8.86 5.04
N PHE A 141 4.94 -8.10 5.77
CA PHE A 141 3.70 -8.57 6.38
C PHE A 141 2.65 -7.45 6.43
N PRO A 142 1.35 -7.80 6.45
CA PRO A 142 0.29 -6.81 6.58
C PRO A 142 0.33 -6.14 7.97
N PRO A 143 0.29 -4.79 8.07
CA PRO A 143 0.36 -4.09 9.36
C PRO A 143 -0.73 -4.52 10.36
N HIS A 144 -1.94 -4.79 9.87
CA HIS A 144 -3.08 -5.19 10.69
C HIS A 144 -3.01 -6.64 11.21
N ALA A 145 -2.07 -7.42 10.69
CA ALA A 145 -1.92 -8.84 11.06
C ALA A 145 -0.93 -9.03 12.21
N VAL A 146 -0.20 -7.98 12.59
CA VAL A 146 0.74 -8.01 13.71
C VAL A 146 0.01 -7.56 14.97
N PRO A 147 0.03 -8.36 16.05
CA PRO A 147 -0.52 -7.93 17.33
C PRO A 147 0.15 -6.65 17.82
N GLU A 148 -0.61 -5.68 18.35
CA GLU A 148 -0.06 -4.44 18.92
C GLU A 148 0.95 -4.70 20.05
N GLN A 149 0.89 -5.87 20.69
CA GLN A 149 1.77 -6.28 21.78
C GLN A 149 2.91 -7.23 21.33
N ALA A 150 3.27 -7.20 20.04
CA ALA A 150 4.39 -8.01 19.55
C ALA A 150 5.75 -7.46 20.04
N HIS A 151 6.04 -7.57 21.34
CA HIS A 151 7.29 -7.08 21.94
C HIS A 151 8.56 -7.70 21.34
N TRP A 152 8.42 -8.82 20.64
CA TRP A 152 9.50 -9.47 19.91
C TRP A 152 9.78 -8.82 18.54
N LEU A 153 8.88 -7.96 18.04
CA LEU A 153 9.05 -7.26 16.77
C LEU A 153 9.79 -5.93 17.02
N ALA A 154 11.08 -6.04 17.25
CA ALA A 154 11.97 -4.91 17.50
C ALA A 154 13.38 -5.19 16.96
N ALA A 155 14.15 -4.15 16.65
CA ALA A 155 15.54 -4.30 16.22
C ALA A 155 16.36 -5.07 17.27
N GLY A 156 17.25 -5.94 16.82
CA GLY A 156 18.06 -6.83 17.64
C GLY A 156 17.33 -8.08 18.18
N LYS A 157 16.04 -8.26 17.87
CA LYS A 157 15.27 -9.42 18.29
C LYS A 157 15.21 -10.49 17.19
N PRO A 158 15.09 -11.78 17.56
CA PRO A 158 14.91 -12.85 16.60
C PRO A 158 13.52 -12.76 15.96
N LEU A 159 13.44 -13.07 14.67
CA LEU A 159 12.23 -13.16 13.89
C LEU A 159 12.26 -14.46 13.08
N ALA A 160 11.22 -15.26 13.21
CA ALA A 160 10.93 -16.36 12.30
C ALA A 160 9.72 -16.01 11.42
N ALA A 161 9.83 -16.31 10.15
CA ALA A 161 8.79 -16.06 9.16
C ALA A 161 8.60 -17.29 8.27
N GLN A 162 7.36 -17.53 7.88
CA GLN A 162 7.01 -18.54 6.88
C GLN A 162 6.14 -17.89 5.80
N GLY A 163 6.49 -18.09 4.53
CA GLY A 163 5.75 -17.51 3.43
C GLY A 163 6.39 -17.74 2.07
N GLU A 164 5.98 -16.93 1.10
CA GLU A 164 6.50 -16.98 -0.25
C GLU A 164 7.75 -16.10 -0.36
N ARG A 165 8.84 -16.68 -0.87
CA ARG A 165 10.10 -15.97 -1.08
C ARG A 165 10.27 -15.63 -2.55
N LEU A 166 10.59 -14.38 -2.83
CA LEU A 166 10.97 -13.91 -4.14
C LEU A 166 12.41 -13.37 -4.09
N GLU A 167 13.16 -13.67 -5.13
CA GLU A 167 14.53 -13.21 -5.32
C GLU A 167 14.61 -12.34 -6.59
N SER A 168 15.35 -11.25 -6.50
CA SER A 168 15.63 -10.35 -7.61
C SER A 168 17.09 -9.93 -7.60
N ALA A 169 17.56 -9.30 -8.67
CA ALA A 169 18.90 -8.72 -8.72
C ALA A 169 19.17 -7.64 -7.65
N HIS A 170 18.11 -7.14 -7.01
CA HIS A 170 18.16 -6.04 -6.05
C HIS A 170 17.95 -6.49 -4.59
N GLY A 171 17.79 -7.78 -4.37
CA GLY A 171 17.61 -8.38 -3.06
C GLY A 171 16.56 -9.47 -3.01
N GLN A 172 16.30 -9.92 -1.79
CA GLN A 172 15.35 -10.99 -1.52
C GLN A 172 14.26 -10.47 -0.60
N VAL A 173 13.03 -10.90 -0.87
CA VAL A 173 11.86 -10.56 -0.05
C VAL A 173 11.07 -11.82 0.26
N LEU A 174 10.62 -11.95 1.50
CA LEU A 174 9.71 -12.99 1.96
C LEU A 174 8.39 -12.35 2.34
N HIS A 175 7.33 -12.69 1.60
CA HIS A 175 5.97 -12.31 1.93
C HIS A 175 5.43 -13.27 2.98
N ALA A 176 5.44 -12.85 4.25
CA ALA A 176 5.08 -13.68 5.37
C ALA A 176 3.58 -14.00 5.40
N GLN A 177 3.28 -15.27 5.65
CA GLN A 177 1.95 -15.82 5.93
C GLN A 177 1.84 -16.22 7.40
N ALA A 178 2.98 -16.44 8.07
CA ALA A 178 3.09 -16.65 9.50
C ALA A 178 4.34 -15.95 10.03
N LEU A 179 4.27 -15.45 11.26
CA LEU A 179 5.36 -14.79 11.99
C LEU A 179 5.44 -15.29 13.43
N GLY A 180 6.64 -15.24 13.99
CA GLY A 180 6.89 -15.55 15.40
C GLY A 180 8.28 -15.10 15.83
N ALA A 181 8.55 -15.14 17.13
CA ALA A 181 9.90 -14.92 17.67
C ALA A 181 10.85 -16.08 17.36
N SER A 182 10.31 -17.26 17.05
CA SER A 182 11.05 -18.48 16.70
C SER A 182 10.18 -19.38 15.83
N ASP A 183 10.78 -20.39 15.20
CA ASP A 183 10.04 -21.39 14.42
C ASP A 183 8.96 -22.13 15.23
N ALA A 184 9.20 -22.32 16.54
CA ALA A 184 8.24 -22.96 17.44
C ALA A 184 7.02 -22.07 17.77
N THR A 185 7.15 -20.75 17.59
CA THR A 185 6.12 -19.75 17.94
C THR A 185 5.46 -19.13 16.70
N LEU A 186 5.66 -19.70 15.52
CA LEU A 186 5.04 -19.23 14.29
C LEU A 186 3.52 -19.23 14.39
N GLN A 187 2.90 -18.08 14.20
CA GLN A 187 1.46 -17.89 14.17
C GLN A 187 1.01 -17.41 12.80
N PRO A 188 -0.05 -17.98 12.22
CA PRO A 188 -0.60 -17.52 10.97
C PRO A 188 -1.03 -16.06 11.08
N LEU A 189 -0.70 -15.24 10.08
CA LEU A 189 -1.13 -13.86 10.00
C LEU A 189 -2.61 -13.80 9.63
N ALA A 190 -3.37 -12.97 10.36
CA ALA A 190 -4.79 -12.79 10.09
C ALA A 190 -5.01 -12.20 8.70
N ALA A 191 -5.89 -12.81 7.91
CA ALA A 191 -6.33 -12.24 6.66
C ALA A 191 -7.10 -10.93 6.93
N LYS A 192 -6.95 -9.92 6.04
CA LYS A 192 -7.70 -8.67 6.15
C LYS A 192 -9.20 -8.96 6.29
N PRO A 193 -9.89 -8.43 7.31
CA PRO A 193 -11.34 -8.57 7.43
C PRO A 193 -12.01 -8.14 6.13
N LYS A 194 -12.85 -8.98 5.56
CA LYS A 194 -13.67 -8.58 4.40
C LYS A 194 -14.55 -7.41 4.84
N PRO A 195 -14.59 -6.30 4.07
CA PRO A 195 -15.53 -5.24 4.37
C PRO A 195 -16.94 -5.85 4.43
N PRO A 196 -17.79 -5.41 5.37
CA PRO A 196 -19.16 -5.89 5.45
C PRO A 196 -19.82 -5.66 4.09
N LYS A 197 -20.49 -6.67 3.57
CA LYS A 197 -21.27 -6.53 2.34
C LYS A 197 -22.25 -5.37 2.55
N PRO A 198 -22.36 -4.42 1.59
CA PRO A 198 -23.38 -3.38 1.72
C PRO A 198 -24.73 -4.07 1.89
N HIS A 199 -25.36 -3.83 3.03
CA HIS A 199 -26.74 -4.24 3.24
C HIS A 199 -27.57 -3.45 2.23
N HIS A 200 -27.97 -4.07 1.13
CA HIS A 200 -29.06 -3.56 0.34
C HIS A 200 -30.29 -3.54 1.27
N LYS A 201 -30.57 -2.37 1.85
CA LYS A 201 -31.91 -2.13 2.39
C LYS A 201 -32.86 -2.34 1.21
N PRO A 202 -33.87 -3.24 1.32
CA PRO A 202 -34.88 -3.29 0.31
C PRO A 202 -35.53 -1.90 0.29
N LEU A 203 -35.49 -1.26 -0.88
CA LEU A 203 -36.32 -0.08 -1.14
C LEU A 203 -37.74 -0.50 -0.81
N HIS A 204 -38.28 0.03 0.30
CA HIS A 204 -39.69 -0.04 0.58
C HIS A 204 -40.41 0.53 -0.64
N GLY A 205 -41.08 -0.35 -1.38
CA GLY A 205 -41.93 0.04 -2.46
C GLY A 205 -42.93 1.04 -1.93
N HIS A 206 -42.92 2.23 -2.48
CA HIS A 206 -44.05 3.13 -2.36
C HIS A 206 -45.28 2.36 -2.93
N ALA A 207 -46.13 1.88 -2.06
CA ALA A 207 -47.47 1.46 -2.42
C ALA A 207 -48.12 2.67 -3.10
N HIS A 208 -48.36 2.56 -4.40
CA HIS A 208 -49.27 3.45 -5.10
C HIS A 208 -50.64 3.15 -4.53
N ASP A 209 -51.10 3.99 -3.62
CA ASP A 209 -52.50 4.06 -3.19
C ASP A 209 -53.34 4.43 -4.42
N ALA A 210 -54.19 3.52 -4.83
CA ALA A 210 -55.12 3.69 -5.92
C ALA A 210 -56.13 4.75 -5.52
N ALA A 211 -56.11 5.88 -6.19
CA ALA A 211 -57.16 6.89 -6.07
C ALA A 211 -58.48 6.36 -6.68
N PRO A 212 -59.64 6.58 -6.03
CA PRO A 212 -60.92 6.17 -6.58
C PRO A 212 -61.32 7.05 -7.77
N LYS A 213 -61.77 6.37 -8.83
CA LYS A 213 -62.48 6.99 -9.96
C LYS A 213 -63.87 7.41 -9.49
N ASP A 214 -64.32 8.55 -9.95
CA ASP A 214 -65.64 9.06 -10.17
C ASP A 214 -65.92 10.37 -9.43
N GLY A 215 -65.80 11.45 -10.21
CA GLY A 215 -66.39 12.76 -9.98
C GLY A 215 -66.77 13.38 -11.33
N PRO A 216 -67.98 14.00 -11.48
CA PRO A 216 -68.51 14.37 -12.79
C PRO A 216 -67.83 15.60 -13.39
N LYS A 217 -67.68 15.56 -14.70
CA LYS A 217 -67.12 16.65 -15.51
C LYS A 217 -67.89 17.98 -15.42
N PRO A 218 -67.31 19.12 -15.21
CA PRO A 218 -67.95 20.42 -15.35
C PRO A 218 -68.19 20.77 -16.80
N LYS A 219 -69.44 21.32 -17.09
CA LYS A 219 -69.91 21.78 -18.40
C LYS A 219 -69.10 23.02 -18.88
N PRO A 220 -68.92 23.21 -20.20
CA PRO A 220 -68.21 24.35 -20.74
C PRO A 220 -69.05 25.65 -20.66
N LYS A 221 -68.39 26.74 -20.28
CA LYS A 221 -68.97 28.09 -20.30
C LYS A 221 -69.04 28.66 -21.73
N PRO A 222 -70.12 29.41 -22.07
CA PRO A 222 -70.29 29.99 -23.41
C PRO A 222 -69.34 31.16 -23.64
N LYS A 223 -68.89 31.30 -24.90
CA LYS A 223 -68.07 32.41 -25.39
C LYS A 223 -68.85 33.71 -25.46
N PRO A 224 -68.29 34.89 -25.14
CA PRO A 224 -68.92 36.20 -25.43
C PRO A 224 -68.79 36.53 -26.91
N LYS A 225 -69.89 37.16 -27.45
CA LYS A 225 -69.99 37.68 -28.80
C LYS A 225 -69.29 39.04 -28.91
N PRO A 226 -68.80 39.39 -30.12
CA PRO A 226 -68.12 40.66 -30.37
C PRO A 226 -69.12 41.82 -30.57
N HIS A 227 -68.71 42.98 -30.12
CA HIS A 227 -69.12 44.27 -30.61
C HIS A 227 -67.91 45.08 -31.04
#